data_7504a9de1042c86e857b20dca932b451
#
_entry.id   7504a9de1042c86e857b20dca932b451
#
_cell.length_a   1.000
_cell.length_b   1.000
_cell.length_c   1.000
_cell.angle_alpha   90.00
_cell.angle_beta   90.00
_cell.angle_gamma   90.00
#
_symmetry.space_group_name_H-M   'P 1'
#
loop_
_entity.id
_entity.type
_entity.pdbx_description
1 polymer ?
#
loop_
_entity_poly.entity_id
_entity_poly.type
_entity_poly.pdbx_seq_one_letter_code
_entity_poly.pdbx_strand_id
1 'polypeptide(L)'
;MKGFALIREPGFAPVWMALQAHPEGQFHFAAFSGHVESFAIGERQEAEAALRRAEEGLAQATWPVLQGTSSHDVSSYVALVESARRACEEGALEKVVLSRCQAYPGVHLDHLETYNRLCTQYPRATVYLIHREGQSLWMGATPECLVETQGHTVRTMSLAGTRISGAEGSWGAKEREEQHVVTRDIIHMLQVMGCKHLTIEGPTVLNAGPVEHLCSLIQGERNGSSSEEIARALHPTPAVGGLPRAQASAFIRQREGYDRRFYAGYFGWTESERSVFYVNLRCLEWGSDGVLCYAGGGITSKSRPEQEWEETEQKLKTLERVIFG
;
A
#
# COMPACT_ATOMS: atom_id res chain seq x y z
N MET A 1 -11.78 -20.27 13.16
CA MET A 1 -11.54 -19.04 12.38
C MET A 1 -10.05 -18.87 12.27
N LYS A 2 -9.49 -18.75 11.08
CA LYS A 2 -8.03 -18.60 10.90
C LYS A 2 -7.55 -17.14 10.87
N GLY A 3 -8.48 -16.19 10.98
CA GLY A 3 -8.22 -14.77 11.02
C GLY A 3 -9.46 -13.94 10.74
N PHE A 4 -9.28 -12.63 10.66
CA PHE A 4 -10.32 -11.70 10.22
C PHE A 4 -9.70 -10.45 9.58
N ALA A 5 -10.49 -9.76 8.78
CA ALA A 5 -10.22 -8.41 8.30
C ALA A 5 -11.30 -7.45 8.82
N LEU A 6 -10.88 -6.28 9.32
CA LEU A 6 -11.75 -5.15 9.64
C LEU A 6 -11.35 -4.01 8.71
N ILE A 7 -12.28 -3.56 7.85
CA ILE A 7 -11.98 -2.59 6.80
C ILE A 7 -13.04 -1.49 6.80
N ARG A 8 -12.60 -0.23 6.71
CA ARG A 8 -13.44 0.93 6.48
C ARG A 8 -13.00 1.64 5.20
N GLU A 9 -13.81 1.55 4.15
CA GLU A 9 -13.66 2.36 2.94
C GLU A 9 -14.13 3.80 3.17
N PRO A 10 -13.61 4.79 2.42
CA PRO A 10 -14.05 6.17 2.52
C PRO A 10 -15.57 6.33 2.32
N GLY A 11 -16.24 6.95 3.29
CA GLY A 11 -17.69 7.17 3.24
C GLY A 11 -18.57 5.99 3.67
N PHE A 12 -17.97 4.85 4.03
CA PHE A 12 -18.70 3.67 4.48
C PHE A 12 -18.44 3.35 5.96
N ALA A 13 -19.34 2.58 6.56
CA ALA A 13 -19.13 2.00 7.88
C ALA A 13 -18.06 0.89 7.84
N PRO A 14 -17.38 0.60 8.96
CA PRO A 14 -16.45 -0.53 9.01
C PRO A 14 -17.16 -1.86 8.78
N VAL A 15 -16.49 -2.75 8.06
CA VAL A 15 -16.93 -4.13 7.78
C VAL A 15 -15.91 -5.09 8.35
N TRP A 16 -16.37 -6.06 9.14
CA TRP A 16 -15.58 -7.17 9.63
C TRP A 16 -15.91 -8.42 8.81
N MET A 17 -14.90 -9.19 8.45
CA MET A 17 -14.99 -10.42 7.67
C MET A 17 -14.19 -11.52 8.36
N ALA A 18 -14.82 -12.66 8.68
CA ALA A 18 -14.11 -13.87 9.09
C ALA A 18 -13.33 -14.44 7.91
N LEU A 19 -12.05 -14.77 8.12
CA LEU A 19 -11.17 -15.32 7.10
C LEU A 19 -10.82 -16.76 7.39
N GLN A 20 -10.98 -17.63 6.38
CA GLN A 20 -10.54 -19.03 6.41
C GLN A 20 -9.63 -19.28 5.21
N ALA A 21 -8.41 -19.79 5.44
CA ALA A 21 -7.47 -20.07 4.34
C ALA A 21 -8.11 -20.97 3.29
N HIS A 22 -8.11 -20.53 2.03
CA HIS A 22 -8.68 -21.25 0.90
C HIS A 22 -7.97 -20.82 -0.39
N PRO A 23 -7.52 -21.75 -1.23
CA PRO A 23 -6.75 -21.42 -2.45
C PRO A 23 -7.56 -20.58 -3.47
N GLU A 24 -8.87 -20.75 -3.50
CA GLU A 24 -9.81 -19.99 -4.35
C GLU A 24 -10.68 -19.06 -3.50
N GLY A 25 -10.09 -18.47 -2.46
CA GLY A 25 -10.81 -17.56 -1.55
C GLY A 25 -11.06 -16.21 -2.18
N GLN A 26 -12.08 -15.52 -1.68
CA GLN A 26 -12.50 -14.20 -2.16
C GLN A 26 -11.66 -13.06 -1.57
N PHE A 27 -11.07 -13.22 -0.40
CA PHE A 27 -10.19 -12.23 0.20
C PHE A 27 -8.73 -12.59 -0.07
N HIS A 28 -7.95 -11.62 -0.51
CA HIS A 28 -6.54 -11.79 -0.86
C HIS A 28 -5.68 -10.81 -0.08
N PHE A 29 -4.55 -11.33 0.43
CA PHE A 29 -3.51 -10.51 1.03
C PHE A 29 -2.17 -10.89 0.38
N ALA A 30 -1.65 -9.99 -0.43
CA ALA A 30 -0.49 -10.24 -1.27
C ALA A 30 0.74 -9.52 -0.73
N ALA A 31 1.84 -10.25 -0.65
CA ALA A 31 3.16 -9.70 -0.35
C ALA A 31 3.73 -8.93 -1.55
N PHE A 32 4.70 -8.05 -1.31
CA PHE A 32 5.44 -7.35 -2.37
C PHE A 32 6.10 -8.31 -3.36
N SER A 33 6.55 -9.47 -2.89
CA SER A 33 7.15 -10.52 -3.72
C SER A 33 6.19 -11.16 -4.75
N GLY A 34 4.88 -10.89 -4.65
CA GLY A 34 3.83 -11.51 -5.45
C GLY A 34 3.26 -12.79 -4.84
N HIS A 35 3.73 -13.24 -3.67
CA HIS A 35 3.08 -14.31 -2.92
C HIS A 35 1.71 -13.83 -2.42
N VAL A 36 0.65 -14.58 -2.68
CA VAL A 36 -0.72 -14.22 -2.32
C VAL A 36 -1.28 -15.26 -1.34
N GLU A 37 -1.70 -14.80 -0.18
CA GLU A 37 -2.53 -15.57 0.72
C GLU A 37 -4.00 -15.33 0.38
N SER A 38 -4.77 -16.39 0.17
CA SER A 38 -6.19 -16.32 -0.19
C SER A 38 -7.06 -16.94 0.89
N PHE A 39 -8.23 -16.34 1.11
CA PHE A 39 -9.15 -16.72 2.17
C PHE A 39 -10.59 -16.71 1.68
N ALA A 40 -11.35 -17.75 2.04
CA ALA A 40 -12.80 -17.69 1.95
C ALA A 40 -13.32 -16.69 2.99
N ILE A 41 -14.28 -15.86 2.59
CA ILE A 41 -15.00 -14.96 3.48
C ILE A 41 -16.16 -15.77 4.09
N GLY A 42 -16.14 -15.89 5.42
CA GLY A 42 -17.21 -16.49 6.19
C GLY A 42 -18.24 -15.47 6.68
N GLU A 43 -18.46 -15.42 8.00
CA GLU A 43 -19.32 -14.42 8.62
C GLU A 43 -18.87 -12.99 8.29
N ARG A 44 -19.84 -12.09 8.04
CA ARG A 44 -19.63 -10.67 7.81
C ARG A 44 -20.50 -9.87 8.76
N GLN A 45 -19.96 -8.79 9.31
CA GLN A 45 -20.64 -7.85 10.20
C GLN A 45 -20.28 -6.42 9.80
N GLU A 46 -21.18 -5.48 10.08
CA GLU A 46 -21.02 -4.07 9.71
C GLU A 46 -21.16 -3.14 10.94
N ALA A 47 -20.66 -1.92 10.81
CA ALA A 47 -20.76 -0.86 11.81
C ALA A 47 -20.31 -1.29 13.22
N GLU A 48 -21.13 -1.07 14.24
CA GLU A 48 -20.79 -1.43 15.63
C GLU A 48 -20.60 -2.94 15.83
N ALA A 49 -21.35 -3.78 15.12
CA ALA A 49 -21.17 -5.23 15.20
C ALA A 49 -19.80 -5.66 14.67
N ALA A 50 -19.28 -4.99 13.62
CA ALA A 50 -17.95 -5.23 13.11
C ALA A 50 -16.86 -4.93 14.16
N LEU A 51 -16.97 -3.82 14.87
CA LEU A 51 -16.02 -3.45 15.93
C LEU A 51 -16.06 -4.44 17.11
N ARG A 52 -17.24 -4.85 17.56
CA ARG A 52 -17.38 -5.89 18.62
C ARG A 52 -16.75 -7.22 18.22
N ARG A 53 -16.96 -7.67 16.99
CA ARG A 53 -16.36 -8.93 16.50
C ARG A 53 -14.84 -8.82 16.38
N ALA A 54 -14.30 -7.66 16.01
CA ALA A 54 -12.88 -7.43 16.00
C ALA A 54 -12.27 -7.46 17.41
N GLU A 55 -12.92 -6.81 18.40
CA GLU A 55 -12.53 -6.83 19.80
C GLU A 55 -12.49 -8.26 20.36
N GLU A 56 -13.55 -9.05 20.14
CA GLU A 56 -13.62 -10.46 20.54
C GLU A 56 -12.49 -11.29 19.92
N GLY A 57 -12.18 -11.06 18.63
CA GLY A 57 -11.12 -11.75 17.92
C GLY A 57 -9.73 -11.37 18.42
N LEU A 58 -9.49 -10.10 18.69
CA LEU A 58 -8.22 -9.60 19.22
C LEU A 58 -7.96 -10.06 20.66
N ALA A 59 -8.98 -10.15 21.50
CA ALA A 59 -8.87 -10.63 22.87
C ALA A 59 -8.42 -12.11 22.98
N GLN A 60 -8.64 -12.89 21.94
CA GLN A 60 -8.25 -14.31 21.87
C GLN A 60 -6.96 -14.54 21.07
N ALA A 61 -6.41 -13.50 20.46
CA ALA A 61 -5.26 -13.59 19.57
C ALA A 61 -3.96 -13.82 20.36
N THR A 62 -3.07 -14.59 19.76
CA THR A 62 -1.69 -14.74 20.21
C THR A 62 -0.76 -14.11 19.17
N TRP A 63 0.29 -13.45 19.63
CA TRP A 63 1.13 -12.63 18.80
C TRP A 63 2.55 -13.15 18.73
N PRO A 64 3.12 -13.30 17.54
CA PRO A 64 4.53 -13.65 17.40
C PRO A 64 5.42 -12.47 17.80
N VAL A 65 6.66 -12.79 18.12
CA VAL A 65 7.75 -11.82 18.23
C VAL A 65 8.16 -11.42 16.81
N LEU A 66 8.18 -10.13 16.49
CA LEU A 66 8.57 -9.65 15.14
C LEU A 66 10.07 -9.84 14.89
N GLN A 67 10.91 -9.73 15.93
CA GLN A 67 12.37 -9.69 15.83
C GLN A 67 12.86 -8.62 14.84
N GLY A 68 12.02 -7.59 14.63
CA GLY A 68 12.26 -6.55 13.64
C GLY A 68 13.16 -5.45 14.18
N THR A 69 14.16 -5.06 13.38
CA THR A 69 14.97 -3.87 13.59
C THR A 69 14.71 -2.86 12.49
N SER A 70 15.04 -1.58 12.72
CA SER A 70 15.04 -0.58 11.65
C SER A 70 16.00 -1.03 10.55
N SER A 71 15.55 -0.95 9.28
CA SER A 71 16.34 -1.47 8.14
C SER A 71 17.51 -0.56 7.79
N HIS A 72 17.35 0.75 7.95
CA HIS A 72 18.31 1.76 7.55
C HIS A 72 18.36 2.92 8.54
N ASP A 73 19.55 3.44 8.78
CA ASP A 73 19.79 4.78 9.27
C ASP A 73 19.89 5.80 8.10
N VAL A 74 20.08 7.07 8.43
CA VAL A 74 20.19 8.14 7.42
C VAL A 74 21.30 7.85 6.41
N SER A 75 22.49 7.45 6.89
CA SER A 75 23.66 7.27 6.05
C SER A 75 23.52 6.11 5.08
N SER A 76 23.00 4.97 5.55
CA SER A 76 22.79 3.78 4.73
C SER A 76 21.64 3.96 3.73
N TYR A 77 20.56 4.66 4.10
CA TYR A 77 19.49 4.97 3.17
C TYR A 77 19.92 5.96 2.08
N VAL A 78 20.64 7.04 2.44
CA VAL A 78 21.22 8.01 1.49
C VAL A 78 22.15 7.31 0.50
N ALA A 79 23.02 6.40 0.97
CA ALA A 79 23.88 5.62 0.09
C ALA A 79 23.09 4.70 -0.86
N LEU A 80 22.01 4.07 -0.35
CA LEU A 80 21.11 3.23 -1.15
C LEU A 80 20.43 4.07 -2.25
N VAL A 81 19.88 5.23 -1.91
CA VAL A 81 19.24 6.18 -2.85
C VAL A 81 20.25 6.63 -3.91
N GLU A 82 21.48 6.98 -3.50
CA GLU A 82 22.52 7.38 -4.45
C GLU A 82 22.86 6.27 -5.44
N SER A 83 22.89 5.00 -4.99
CA SER A 83 23.11 3.87 -5.88
C SER A 83 21.98 3.68 -6.92
N ALA A 84 20.74 3.91 -6.51
CA ALA A 84 19.57 3.86 -7.38
C ALA A 84 19.54 5.05 -8.38
N ARG A 85 19.87 6.26 -7.89
CA ARG A 85 19.97 7.45 -8.72
C ARG A 85 20.96 7.25 -9.88
N ARG A 86 22.15 6.68 -9.58
CA ARG A 86 23.14 6.32 -10.60
C ARG A 86 22.63 5.30 -11.59
N ALA A 87 21.96 4.23 -11.12
CA ALA A 87 21.34 3.26 -12.02
C ALA A 87 20.31 3.88 -12.96
N CYS A 88 19.60 4.93 -12.50
CA CYS A 88 18.69 5.70 -13.35
C CYS A 88 19.47 6.59 -14.34
N GLU A 89 20.57 7.23 -13.93
CA GLU A 89 21.42 8.05 -14.82
C GLU A 89 22.08 7.22 -15.93
N GLU A 90 22.49 5.99 -15.60
CA GLU A 90 23.08 5.02 -16.53
C GLU A 90 22.04 4.37 -17.45
N GLY A 91 20.74 4.64 -17.25
CA GLY A 91 19.64 4.11 -18.06
C GLY A 91 19.28 2.65 -17.76
N ALA A 92 19.84 2.06 -16.71
CA ALA A 92 19.45 0.69 -16.25
C ALA A 92 18.04 0.70 -15.64
N LEU A 93 17.63 1.81 -15.04
CA LEU A 93 16.31 2.06 -14.47
C LEU A 93 15.76 3.39 -14.99
N GLU A 94 14.46 3.47 -15.21
CA GLU A 94 13.75 4.73 -15.40
C GLU A 94 13.34 5.31 -14.02
N LYS A 95 12.91 4.41 -13.14
CA LYS A 95 12.49 4.71 -11.76
C LYS A 95 12.60 3.44 -10.90
N VAL A 96 12.93 3.60 -9.63
CA VAL A 96 12.76 2.55 -8.60
C VAL A 96 12.21 3.14 -7.32
N VAL A 97 11.34 2.42 -6.63
CA VAL A 97 10.85 2.84 -5.31
C VAL A 97 11.65 2.11 -4.25
N LEU A 98 12.39 2.87 -3.47
CA LEU A 98 13.13 2.36 -2.31
C LEU A 98 12.33 2.59 -1.04
N SER A 99 12.47 1.67 -0.10
CA SER A 99 11.76 1.75 1.17
C SER A 99 12.65 1.44 2.36
N ARG A 100 12.14 1.77 3.53
CA ARG A 100 12.70 1.38 4.81
C ARG A 100 11.62 1.05 5.82
N CYS A 101 11.97 0.27 6.81
CA CYS A 101 11.13 0.08 7.99
C CYS A 101 11.77 0.76 9.20
N GLN A 102 10.92 1.30 10.08
CA GLN A 102 11.27 1.88 11.36
C GLN A 102 10.69 1.01 12.46
N ALA A 103 11.55 0.51 13.33
CA ALA A 103 11.14 -0.31 14.48
C ALA A 103 10.88 0.58 15.72
N TYR A 104 9.85 0.24 16.47
CA TYR A 104 9.47 0.83 17.74
C TYR A 104 9.32 -0.31 18.75
N PRO A 105 10.43 -0.79 19.36
CA PRO A 105 10.41 -1.90 20.29
C PRO A 105 9.70 -1.51 21.59
N GLY A 106 8.99 -2.46 22.19
CA GLY A 106 8.26 -2.27 23.44
C GLY A 106 6.99 -1.42 23.33
N VAL A 107 6.60 -0.99 22.14
CA VAL A 107 5.34 -0.27 21.94
C VAL A 107 4.18 -1.25 21.97
N HIS A 108 3.26 -1.04 22.90
CA HIS A 108 1.99 -1.77 23.00
C HIS A 108 0.86 -0.90 22.48
N LEU A 109 0.06 -1.46 21.56
CA LEU A 109 -1.08 -0.76 20.96
C LEU A 109 -2.40 -1.29 21.54
N ASP A 110 -3.30 -0.39 21.86
CA ASP A 110 -4.72 -0.72 21.78
C ASP A 110 -5.10 -0.73 20.30
N HIS A 111 -5.31 -1.93 19.75
CA HIS A 111 -5.48 -2.14 18.32
C HIS A 111 -6.74 -1.46 17.78
N LEU A 112 -7.87 -1.52 18.53
CA LEU A 112 -9.12 -0.90 18.09
C LEU A 112 -9.09 0.61 18.26
N GLU A 113 -8.49 1.12 19.33
CA GLU A 113 -8.30 2.56 19.50
C GLU A 113 -7.40 3.10 18.39
N THR A 114 -6.29 2.41 18.09
CA THR A 114 -5.40 2.76 16.99
C THR A 114 -6.12 2.75 15.64
N TYR A 115 -6.94 1.72 15.37
CA TYR A 115 -7.77 1.65 14.17
C TYR A 115 -8.76 2.82 14.09
N ASN A 116 -9.44 3.15 15.18
CA ASN A 116 -10.41 4.26 15.23
C ASN A 116 -9.72 5.62 15.05
N ARG A 117 -8.51 5.80 15.61
CA ARG A 117 -7.70 7.00 15.37
C ARG A 117 -7.33 7.14 13.89
N LEU A 118 -6.92 6.03 13.23
CA LEU A 118 -6.67 6.02 11.78
C LEU A 118 -7.93 6.41 10.99
N CYS A 119 -9.10 5.86 11.35
CA CYS A 119 -10.36 6.21 10.71
C CYS A 119 -10.70 7.70 10.83
N THR A 120 -10.45 8.27 12.00
CA THR A 120 -10.74 9.68 12.30
C THR A 120 -9.76 10.62 11.60
N GLN A 121 -8.46 10.30 11.65
CA GLN A 121 -7.43 11.17 11.07
C GLN A 121 -7.38 11.09 9.54
N TYR A 122 -7.74 9.93 8.97
CA TYR A 122 -7.64 9.69 7.51
C TYR A 122 -9.00 9.28 6.90
N PRO A 123 -10.02 10.17 6.96
CA PRO A 123 -11.39 9.82 6.52
C PRO A 123 -11.50 9.46 5.04
N ARG A 124 -10.53 9.92 4.20
CA ARG A 124 -10.48 9.65 2.76
C ARG A 124 -9.60 8.46 2.37
N ALA A 125 -8.95 7.81 3.33
CA ALA A 125 -8.17 6.60 3.10
C ALA A 125 -9.00 5.35 3.40
N THR A 126 -8.68 4.22 2.78
CA THR A 126 -9.16 2.93 3.23
C THR A 126 -8.34 2.48 4.42
N VAL A 127 -9.00 2.39 5.58
CA VAL A 127 -8.39 1.93 6.83
C VAL A 127 -8.69 0.46 7.02
N TYR A 128 -7.66 -0.29 7.37
CA TYR A 128 -7.78 -1.73 7.53
C TYR A 128 -7.01 -2.24 8.75
N LEU A 129 -7.46 -3.37 9.28
CA LEU A 129 -6.79 -4.22 10.25
C LEU A 129 -6.97 -5.66 9.78
N ILE A 130 -5.85 -6.36 9.53
CA ILE A 130 -5.85 -7.77 9.11
C ILE A 130 -5.12 -8.59 10.17
N HIS A 131 -5.85 -9.49 10.79
CA HIS A 131 -5.33 -10.49 11.72
C HIS A 131 -5.37 -11.88 11.10
N ARG A 132 -4.28 -12.62 11.25
CA ARG A 132 -4.13 -14.03 10.85
C ARG A 132 -3.59 -14.80 12.05
N GLU A 133 -4.19 -15.93 12.33
CA GLU A 133 -3.86 -16.75 13.51
C GLU A 133 -2.36 -17.11 13.53
N GLY A 134 -1.68 -16.79 14.62
CA GLY A 134 -0.24 -17.05 14.80
C GLY A 134 0.68 -16.18 13.96
N GLN A 135 0.14 -15.13 13.32
CA GLN A 135 0.90 -14.18 12.51
C GLN A 135 0.83 -12.77 13.14
N SER A 136 1.73 -11.90 12.70
CA SER A 136 1.69 -10.48 13.04
C SER A 136 0.42 -9.82 12.51
N LEU A 137 -0.04 -8.81 13.24
CA LEU A 137 -1.16 -7.97 12.81
C LEU A 137 -0.66 -6.91 11.83
N TRP A 138 -1.42 -6.70 10.76
CA TRP A 138 -1.20 -5.61 9.82
C TRP A 138 -2.33 -4.59 9.90
N MET A 139 -1.97 -3.31 9.97
CA MET A 139 -2.92 -2.21 10.04
C MET A 139 -2.40 -1.01 9.26
N GLY A 140 -3.30 -0.24 8.65
CA GLY A 140 -2.90 0.94 7.91
C GLY A 140 -4.05 1.78 7.38
N ALA A 141 -3.69 2.89 6.74
CA ALA A 141 -4.60 3.84 6.10
C ALA A 141 -4.10 4.15 4.68
N THR A 142 -4.45 3.32 3.73
CA THR A 142 -3.99 3.44 2.36
C THR A 142 -4.84 4.40 1.55
N PRO A 143 -4.22 5.34 0.80
CA PRO A 143 -4.94 6.22 -0.12
C PRO A 143 -5.11 5.61 -1.51
N GLU A 144 -4.47 4.46 -1.81
CA GLU A 144 -4.29 3.96 -3.17
C GLU A 144 -5.15 2.72 -3.45
N CYS A 145 -6.13 2.87 -4.36
CA CYS A 145 -6.86 1.76 -4.96
C CYS A 145 -6.04 1.20 -6.11
N LEU A 146 -5.64 -0.08 -6.01
CA LEU A 146 -4.92 -0.78 -7.07
C LEU A 146 -5.84 -1.04 -8.26
N VAL A 147 -7.02 -1.59 -8.01
CA VAL A 147 -8.07 -1.81 -9.01
C VAL A 147 -9.42 -2.05 -8.32
N GLU A 148 -10.44 -1.49 -8.92
CA GLU A 148 -11.83 -1.78 -8.61
C GLU A 148 -12.53 -2.22 -9.90
N THR A 149 -13.39 -3.23 -9.79
CA THR A 149 -14.26 -3.63 -10.89
C THR A 149 -15.71 -3.71 -10.44
N GLN A 150 -16.62 -3.27 -11.32
CA GLN A 150 -18.06 -3.38 -11.11
C GLN A 150 -18.71 -3.75 -12.44
N GLY A 151 -19.25 -4.96 -12.53
CA GLY A 151 -19.70 -5.52 -13.80
C GLY A 151 -18.55 -5.52 -14.83
N HIS A 152 -18.73 -4.85 -15.95
CA HIS A 152 -17.69 -4.70 -16.98
C HIS A 152 -16.76 -3.50 -16.75
N THR A 153 -17.08 -2.61 -15.85
CA THR A 153 -16.26 -1.43 -15.57
C THR A 153 -15.01 -1.82 -14.77
N VAL A 154 -13.85 -1.32 -15.18
CA VAL A 154 -12.61 -1.35 -14.43
C VAL A 154 -12.19 0.07 -14.11
N ARG A 155 -11.79 0.31 -12.84
CA ARG A 155 -11.25 1.58 -12.35
C ARG A 155 -9.94 1.33 -11.63
N THR A 156 -9.01 2.24 -11.80
CA THR A 156 -7.75 2.29 -11.05
C THR A 156 -7.30 3.73 -10.93
N MET A 157 -6.23 3.94 -10.18
CA MET A 157 -5.59 5.26 -10.07
C MET A 157 -4.08 5.13 -10.24
N SER A 158 -3.46 6.15 -10.79
CA SER A 158 -2.03 6.35 -10.70
C SER A 158 -1.77 7.42 -9.64
N LEU A 159 -1.00 7.07 -8.61
CA LEU A 159 -0.68 7.94 -7.47
C LEU A 159 0.84 8.03 -7.35
N ALA A 160 1.42 9.17 -7.77
CA ALA A 160 2.85 9.39 -7.70
C ALA A 160 3.19 10.89 -7.66
N GLY A 161 4.48 11.19 -7.44
CA GLY A 161 4.89 12.55 -7.09
C GLY A 161 4.41 12.91 -5.68
N THR A 162 5.34 13.37 -4.87
CA THR A 162 5.06 13.69 -3.45
C THR A 162 5.57 15.08 -3.12
N ARG A 163 4.80 15.82 -2.32
CA ARG A 163 5.27 17.02 -1.63
C ARG A 163 4.59 17.16 -0.26
N ILE A 164 5.14 18.00 0.60
CA ILE A 164 4.54 18.30 1.90
C ILE A 164 3.15 18.93 1.68
N SER A 165 2.16 18.49 2.44
CA SER A 165 0.79 19.01 2.34
C SER A 165 0.74 20.51 2.62
N GLY A 166 0.04 21.24 1.76
CA GLY A 166 -0.07 22.70 1.84
C GLY A 166 1.14 23.46 1.32
N ALA A 167 2.13 22.80 0.69
CA ALA A 167 3.23 23.50 0.04
C ALA A 167 2.73 24.39 -1.12
N GLU A 168 3.14 25.65 -1.12
CA GLU A 168 2.78 26.60 -2.17
C GLU A 168 3.55 26.36 -3.46
N GLY A 169 2.99 26.81 -4.59
CA GLY A 169 3.62 26.76 -5.90
C GLY A 169 3.21 25.58 -6.78
N SER A 170 3.75 25.55 -7.99
CA SER A 170 3.48 24.49 -8.96
C SER A 170 4.29 23.23 -8.64
N TRP A 171 3.75 22.07 -9.02
CA TRP A 171 4.48 20.81 -8.97
C TRP A 171 5.76 20.86 -9.82
N GLY A 172 6.84 20.30 -9.31
CA GLY A 172 8.12 20.23 -10.00
C GLY A 172 8.09 19.32 -11.23
N ALA A 173 9.12 19.42 -12.06
CA ALA A 173 9.25 18.56 -13.23
C ALA A 173 9.49 17.09 -12.85
N LYS A 174 10.18 16.81 -11.73
CA LYS A 174 10.41 15.46 -11.20
C LYS A 174 9.09 14.79 -10.88
N GLU A 175 8.22 15.44 -10.08
CA GLU A 175 6.97 14.86 -9.60
C GLU A 175 5.99 14.62 -10.75
N ARG A 176 5.95 15.51 -11.74
CA ARG A 176 5.12 15.34 -12.95
C ARG A 176 5.61 14.20 -13.83
N GLU A 177 6.92 14.06 -14.01
CA GLU A 177 7.52 12.95 -14.76
C GLU A 177 7.25 11.62 -14.06
N GLU A 178 7.42 11.56 -12.74
CA GLU A 178 7.12 10.40 -11.93
C GLU A 178 5.65 9.96 -12.09
N GLN A 179 4.72 10.91 -12.02
CA GLN A 179 3.28 10.65 -12.23
C GLN A 179 3.00 10.13 -13.65
N HIS A 180 3.62 10.75 -14.67
CA HIS A 180 3.45 10.35 -16.07
C HIS A 180 3.92 8.91 -16.32
N VAL A 181 5.07 8.54 -15.78
CA VAL A 181 5.64 7.18 -15.86
C VAL A 181 4.67 6.14 -15.30
N VAL A 182 4.11 6.40 -14.11
CA VAL A 182 3.15 5.48 -13.48
C VAL A 182 1.87 5.36 -14.30
N THR A 183 1.31 6.49 -14.74
CA THR A 183 0.08 6.50 -15.54
C THR A 183 0.24 5.71 -16.84
N ARG A 184 1.34 5.94 -17.56
CA ARG A 184 1.67 5.24 -18.82
C ARG A 184 1.74 3.72 -18.65
N ASP A 185 2.42 3.25 -17.60
CA ASP A 185 2.56 1.82 -17.33
C ASP A 185 1.23 1.17 -16.97
N ILE A 186 0.43 1.81 -16.10
CA ILE A 186 -0.90 1.29 -15.73
C ILE A 186 -1.80 1.15 -16.97
N ILE A 187 -1.83 2.16 -17.84
CA ILE A 187 -2.60 2.11 -19.10
C ILE A 187 -2.13 0.95 -19.98
N HIS A 188 -0.81 0.82 -20.15
CA HIS A 188 -0.23 -0.26 -20.93
C HIS A 188 -0.64 -1.64 -20.37
N MET A 189 -0.53 -1.84 -19.06
CA MET A 189 -0.91 -3.10 -18.44
C MET A 189 -2.41 -3.40 -18.57
N LEU A 190 -3.28 -2.41 -18.40
CA LEU A 190 -4.72 -2.58 -18.64
C LEU A 190 -5.01 -2.98 -20.08
N GLN A 191 -4.33 -2.40 -21.07
CA GLN A 191 -4.44 -2.77 -22.48
C GLN A 191 -3.97 -4.22 -22.73
N VAL A 192 -2.85 -4.63 -22.12
CA VAL A 192 -2.34 -6.02 -22.16
C VAL A 192 -3.38 -6.99 -21.58
N MET A 193 -4.10 -6.58 -20.53
CA MET A 193 -5.18 -7.36 -19.91
C MET A 193 -6.49 -7.32 -20.71
N GLY A 194 -6.50 -6.72 -21.91
CA GLY A 194 -7.66 -6.65 -22.79
C GLY A 194 -8.66 -5.57 -22.42
N CYS A 195 -8.36 -4.66 -21.49
CA CYS A 195 -9.25 -3.55 -21.17
C CYS A 195 -9.33 -2.55 -22.34
N LYS A 196 -10.52 -2.00 -22.56
CA LYS A 196 -10.82 -1.10 -23.69
C LYS A 196 -11.45 0.19 -23.21
N HIS A 197 -11.57 1.17 -24.10
CA HIS A 197 -12.23 2.47 -23.85
C HIS A 197 -11.66 3.19 -22.62
N LEU A 198 -10.32 3.11 -22.46
CA LEU A 198 -9.63 3.71 -21.33
C LEU A 198 -9.71 5.24 -21.40
N THR A 199 -10.20 5.85 -20.33
CA THR A 199 -10.24 7.30 -20.10
C THR A 199 -9.37 7.67 -18.90
N ILE A 200 -8.83 8.88 -18.91
CA ILE A 200 -7.96 9.40 -17.86
C ILE A 200 -8.48 10.74 -17.42
N GLU A 201 -8.69 10.90 -16.11
CA GLU A 201 -9.03 12.17 -15.50
C GLU A 201 -7.88 12.60 -14.57
N GLY A 202 -7.45 13.85 -14.67
CA GLY A 202 -6.35 14.40 -13.86
C GLY A 202 -5.11 14.74 -14.68
N PRO A 203 -3.92 14.90 -14.02
CA PRO A 203 -3.73 14.69 -12.58
C PRO A 203 -4.33 15.80 -11.72
N THR A 204 -4.94 15.39 -10.61
CA THR A 204 -5.41 16.26 -9.53
C THR A 204 -4.54 16.07 -8.28
N VAL A 205 -4.71 16.91 -7.26
CA VAL A 205 -4.00 16.77 -5.99
C VAL A 205 -4.82 15.92 -5.02
N LEU A 206 -4.22 14.84 -4.54
CA LEU A 206 -4.79 14.00 -3.48
C LEU A 206 -4.02 14.22 -2.19
N ASN A 207 -4.72 14.70 -1.16
CA ASN A 207 -4.14 14.86 0.17
C ASN A 207 -4.14 13.52 0.91
N ALA A 208 -2.96 13.12 1.39
CA ALA A 208 -2.73 11.87 2.13
C ALA A 208 -2.07 12.15 3.50
N GLY A 209 -2.67 13.06 4.27
CA GLY A 209 -2.20 13.47 5.60
C GLY A 209 -1.03 14.46 5.53
N PRO A 210 0.17 14.12 6.05
CA PRO A 210 1.33 15.01 6.06
C PRO A 210 1.85 15.37 4.68
N VAL A 211 1.50 14.60 3.66
CA VAL A 211 1.92 14.79 2.28
C VAL A 211 0.73 14.77 1.33
N GLU A 212 0.93 15.30 0.14
CA GLU A 212 -0.01 15.23 -0.97
C GLU A 212 0.67 14.66 -2.22
N HIS A 213 -0.13 14.07 -3.11
CA HIS A 213 0.31 13.39 -4.31
C HIS A 213 -0.44 13.89 -5.55
N LEU A 214 0.16 13.73 -6.72
CA LEU A 214 -0.57 13.79 -7.98
C LEU A 214 -1.31 12.47 -8.19
N CYS A 215 -2.59 12.59 -8.58
CA CYS A 215 -3.48 11.47 -8.78
C CYS A 215 -4.21 11.61 -10.12
N SER A 216 -4.13 10.58 -10.96
CA SER A 216 -5.01 10.45 -12.13
C SER A 216 -5.92 9.23 -11.94
N LEU A 217 -7.21 9.41 -12.23
CA LEU A 217 -8.17 8.32 -12.26
C LEU A 217 -8.20 7.73 -13.67
N ILE A 218 -8.19 6.41 -13.75
CA ILE A 218 -8.22 5.67 -15.02
C ILE A 218 -9.43 4.75 -14.99
N GLN A 219 -10.28 4.85 -15.96
CA GLN A 219 -11.48 4.02 -16.09
C GLN A 219 -11.55 3.41 -17.50
N GLY A 220 -12.11 2.20 -17.59
CA GLY A 220 -12.36 1.54 -18.86
C GLY A 220 -13.29 0.35 -18.70
N GLU A 221 -13.32 -0.50 -19.72
CA GLU A 221 -14.10 -1.72 -19.77
C GLU A 221 -13.18 -2.93 -19.78
N ARG A 222 -13.38 -3.87 -18.84
CA ARG A 222 -12.69 -5.17 -18.85
C ARG A 222 -13.35 -6.12 -19.84
N ASN A 223 -12.55 -6.97 -20.47
CA ASN A 223 -13.03 -7.95 -21.44
C ASN A 223 -12.39 -9.31 -21.15
N GLY A 224 -13.08 -10.14 -20.37
CA GLY A 224 -12.68 -11.52 -20.05
C GLY A 224 -11.80 -11.68 -18.82
N SER A 225 -10.86 -10.77 -18.53
CA SER A 225 -9.97 -10.90 -17.37
C SER A 225 -10.72 -10.73 -16.05
N SER A 226 -10.38 -11.55 -15.06
CA SER A 226 -10.88 -11.41 -13.68
C SER A 226 -10.24 -10.22 -12.97
N SER A 227 -10.85 -9.78 -11.89
CA SER A 227 -10.33 -8.67 -11.07
C SER A 227 -8.97 -9.02 -10.44
N GLU A 228 -8.80 -10.27 -10.03
CA GLU A 228 -7.56 -10.81 -9.45
C GLU A 228 -6.45 -10.88 -10.50
N GLU A 229 -6.76 -11.26 -11.73
CA GLU A 229 -5.79 -11.28 -12.83
C GLU A 229 -5.31 -9.87 -13.14
N ILE A 230 -6.22 -8.87 -13.17
CA ILE A 230 -5.88 -7.46 -13.36
C ILE A 230 -5.03 -6.95 -12.19
N ALA A 231 -5.45 -7.23 -10.93
CA ALA A 231 -4.68 -6.83 -9.74
C ALA A 231 -3.26 -7.41 -9.76
N ARG A 232 -3.12 -8.69 -10.10
CA ARG A 232 -1.82 -9.37 -10.22
C ARG A 232 -0.97 -8.80 -11.36
N ALA A 233 -1.57 -8.45 -12.50
CA ALA A 233 -0.86 -7.85 -13.63
C ALA A 233 -0.39 -6.42 -13.33
N LEU A 234 -1.18 -5.64 -12.59
CA LEU A 234 -0.80 -4.30 -12.15
C LEU A 234 0.28 -4.32 -11.07
N HIS A 235 0.30 -5.35 -10.22
CA HIS A 235 1.23 -5.41 -9.08
C HIS A 235 2.63 -5.93 -9.45
N PRO A 236 3.71 -5.31 -8.91
CA PRO A 236 3.74 -3.98 -8.31
C PRO A 236 3.68 -2.88 -9.38
N THR A 237 2.85 -1.85 -9.16
CA THR A 237 2.87 -0.68 -10.04
C THR A 237 4.20 0.07 -9.93
N PRO A 238 4.59 0.90 -10.89
CA PRO A 238 5.79 1.72 -10.75
C PRO A 238 5.72 2.76 -9.62
N ALA A 239 4.52 2.96 -9.02
CA ALA A 239 4.35 3.78 -7.82
C ALA A 239 4.99 3.15 -6.58
N VAL A 240 5.13 1.81 -6.54
CA VAL A 240 5.67 1.06 -5.39
C VAL A 240 6.84 0.13 -5.75
N GLY A 241 7.05 -0.16 -7.04
CA GLY A 241 8.13 -1.00 -7.57
C GLY A 241 9.13 -0.19 -8.39
N GLY A 242 8.81 0.10 -9.63
CA GLY A 242 9.65 0.89 -10.54
C GLY A 242 9.58 0.37 -11.98
N LEU A 243 10.39 0.96 -12.85
CA LEU A 243 10.51 0.62 -14.27
C LEU A 243 11.98 0.59 -14.72
N PRO A 244 12.33 -0.31 -15.64
CA PRO A 244 11.53 -1.45 -16.08
C PRO A 244 11.24 -2.40 -14.91
N ARG A 245 10.05 -3.01 -14.84
CA ARG A 245 9.57 -3.75 -13.66
C ARG A 245 10.51 -4.84 -13.17
N ALA A 246 11.06 -5.66 -14.09
CA ALA A 246 11.95 -6.77 -13.74
C ALA A 246 13.28 -6.26 -13.13
N GLN A 247 13.88 -5.25 -13.73
CA GLN A 247 15.14 -4.64 -13.28
C GLN A 247 14.95 -3.93 -11.93
N ALA A 248 13.86 -3.15 -11.77
CA ALA A 248 13.54 -2.50 -10.52
C ALA A 248 13.31 -3.52 -9.39
N SER A 249 12.56 -4.59 -9.64
CA SER A 249 12.35 -5.67 -8.68
C SER A 249 13.66 -6.39 -8.31
N ALA A 250 14.57 -6.60 -9.28
CA ALA A 250 15.88 -7.18 -9.01
C ALA A 250 16.73 -6.24 -8.15
N PHE A 251 16.75 -4.94 -8.46
CA PHE A 251 17.46 -3.92 -7.70
C PHE A 251 16.99 -3.88 -6.24
N ILE A 252 15.67 -3.84 -6.01
CA ILE A 252 15.07 -3.85 -4.66
C ILE A 252 15.53 -5.08 -3.89
N ARG A 253 15.35 -6.28 -4.43
CA ARG A 253 15.75 -7.53 -3.76
C ARG A 253 17.23 -7.61 -3.41
N GLN A 254 18.10 -7.04 -4.24
CA GLN A 254 19.56 -7.12 -4.06
C GLN A 254 20.12 -6.04 -3.15
N ARG A 255 19.46 -4.88 -3.06
CA ARG A 255 20.03 -3.68 -2.48
C ARG A 255 19.31 -3.14 -1.25
N GLU A 256 17.99 -3.39 -1.11
CA GLU A 256 17.20 -2.81 -0.03
C GLU A 256 17.50 -3.43 1.34
N GLY A 257 18.03 -4.67 1.39
CA GLY A 257 18.59 -5.27 2.60
C GLY A 257 17.58 -5.83 3.60
N TYR A 258 16.27 -5.76 3.33
CA TYR A 258 15.21 -6.36 4.16
C TYR A 258 14.04 -6.86 3.32
N ASP A 259 13.18 -7.69 3.91
CA ASP A 259 11.97 -8.16 3.26
C ASP A 259 10.80 -7.21 3.58
N ARG A 260 10.18 -6.67 2.54
CA ARG A 260 8.98 -5.82 2.65
C ARG A 260 7.77 -6.56 3.18
N ARG A 261 7.75 -7.88 3.10
CA ARG A 261 6.60 -8.73 3.41
C ARG A 261 5.36 -8.21 2.67
N PHE A 262 4.32 -7.79 3.40
CA PHE A 262 3.09 -7.25 2.81
C PHE A 262 3.12 -5.75 2.52
N TYR A 263 4.11 -4.99 3.02
CA TYR A 263 4.28 -3.59 2.66
C TYR A 263 4.50 -3.44 1.15
N ALA A 264 3.79 -2.48 0.53
CA ALA A 264 3.74 -2.27 -0.93
C ALA A 264 3.24 -3.49 -1.72
N GLY A 265 2.68 -4.50 -1.04
CA GLY A 265 1.82 -5.52 -1.61
C GLY A 265 0.41 -4.99 -1.82
N TYR A 266 -0.60 -5.86 -1.82
CA TYR A 266 -2.00 -5.43 -1.90
C TYR A 266 -2.91 -6.33 -1.06
N PHE A 267 -4.08 -5.81 -0.71
CA PHE A 267 -5.18 -6.58 -0.13
C PHE A 267 -6.48 -6.20 -0.80
N GLY A 268 -7.45 -7.09 -0.73
CA GLY A 268 -8.76 -6.82 -1.30
C GLY A 268 -9.63 -8.06 -1.35
N TRP A 269 -10.82 -7.90 -1.93
CA TRP A 269 -11.78 -9.00 -2.04
C TRP A 269 -12.59 -8.93 -3.32
N THR A 270 -13.17 -10.07 -3.65
CA THR A 270 -14.06 -10.25 -4.79
C THR A 270 -15.45 -10.63 -4.32
N GLU A 271 -16.46 -9.99 -4.88
CA GLU A 271 -17.89 -10.29 -4.72
C GLU A 271 -18.53 -10.32 -6.13
N SER A 272 -19.77 -10.80 -6.20
CA SER A 272 -20.49 -10.96 -7.47
C SER A 272 -20.63 -9.65 -8.27
N GLU A 273 -20.88 -8.55 -7.56
CA GLU A 273 -21.16 -7.25 -8.18
C GLU A 273 -19.94 -6.34 -8.22
N ARG A 274 -19.05 -6.45 -7.22
CA ARG A 274 -17.90 -5.56 -7.04
C ARG A 274 -16.70 -6.33 -6.52
N SER A 275 -15.54 -6.03 -7.09
CA SER A 275 -14.25 -6.47 -6.54
C SER A 275 -13.37 -5.25 -6.35
N VAL A 276 -12.60 -5.23 -5.28
CA VAL A 276 -11.70 -4.10 -4.99
C VAL A 276 -10.41 -4.58 -4.36
N PHE A 277 -9.29 -3.99 -4.80
CA PHE A 277 -7.95 -4.23 -4.27
C PHE A 277 -7.27 -2.90 -3.98
N TYR A 278 -6.55 -2.83 -2.86
CA TYR A 278 -5.83 -1.65 -2.37
C TYR A 278 -4.35 -1.96 -2.26
N VAL A 279 -3.48 -1.03 -2.64
CA VAL A 279 -2.05 -1.15 -2.36
C VAL A 279 -1.82 -1.01 -0.86
N ASN A 280 -1.03 -1.90 -0.28
CA ASN A 280 -0.76 -1.88 1.15
C ASN A 280 0.30 -0.85 1.51
N LEU A 281 -0.14 0.38 1.77
CA LEU A 281 0.68 1.54 2.10
C LEU A 281 0.25 2.18 3.43
N ARG A 282 1.14 3.06 3.96
CA ARG A 282 0.89 3.76 5.23
C ARG A 282 0.45 2.75 6.29
N CYS A 283 1.25 1.71 6.42
CA CYS A 283 0.93 0.55 7.23
C CYS A 283 2.01 0.25 8.26
N LEU A 284 1.57 -0.42 9.30
CA LEU A 284 2.39 -1.00 10.34
C LEU A 284 2.18 -2.51 10.42
N GLU A 285 3.19 -3.18 10.92
CA GLU A 285 3.14 -4.56 11.37
C GLU A 285 3.37 -4.58 12.89
N TRP A 286 2.51 -5.28 13.62
CA TRP A 286 2.58 -5.36 15.08
C TRP A 286 2.76 -6.80 15.54
N GLY A 287 3.61 -6.97 16.54
CA GLY A 287 3.81 -8.22 17.26
C GLY A 287 3.98 -7.98 18.76
N SER A 288 4.26 -9.05 19.52
CA SER A 288 4.33 -8.98 20.97
C SER A 288 5.48 -8.13 21.51
N ASP A 289 6.52 -7.87 20.71
CA ASP A 289 7.73 -7.11 21.05
C ASP A 289 7.76 -5.67 20.50
N GLY A 290 6.72 -5.24 19.76
CA GLY A 290 6.63 -3.86 19.26
C GLY A 290 6.00 -3.71 17.89
N VAL A 291 6.35 -2.62 17.21
CA VAL A 291 5.77 -2.18 15.93
C VAL A 291 6.88 -1.96 14.89
N LEU A 292 6.61 -2.36 13.64
CA LEU A 292 7.37 -1.95 12.45
C LEU A 292 6.49 -1.05 11.59
N CYS A 293 6.96 0.15 11.27
CA CYS A 293 6.31 1.07 10.34
C CYS A 293 7.11 1.16 9.05
N TYR A 294 6.41 1.23 7.90
CA TYR A 294 7.02 1.18 6.59
C TYR A 294 6.78 2.48 5.80
N ALA A 295 7.83 2.94 5.12
CA ALA A 295 7.73 4.06 4.19
C ALA A 295 8.71 3.91 3.03
N GLY A 296 8.38 4.50 1.87
CA GLY A 296 9.27 4.51 0.70
C GLY A 296 9.06 5.74 -0.17
N GLY A 297 10.02 6.00 -1.04
CA GLY A 297 10.04 7.09 -1.99
C GLY A 297 10.48 6.66 -3.39
N GLY A 298 9.99 7.37 -4.41
CA GLY A 298 10.32 7.11 -5.82
C GLY A 298 11.63 7.78 -6.23
N ILE A 299 12.61 6.97 -6.62
CA ILE A 299 13.94 7.42 -7.01
C ILE A 299 14.04 7.46 -8.53
N THR A 300 14.50 8.59 -9.05
CA THR A 300 14.81 8.84 -10.45
C THR A 300 16.22 9.46 -10.56
N SER A 301 16.70 9.70 -11.78
CA SER A 301 17.98 10.41 -12.00
C SER A 301 18.02 11.82 -11.40
N LYS A 302 16.85 12.42 -11.09
CA LYS A 302 16.71 13.77 -10.52
C LYS A 302 16.55 13.77 -9.00
N SER A 303 16.51 12.62 -8.36
CA SER A 303 16.36 12.49 -6.91
C SER A 303 17.56 13.06 -6.15
N ARG A 304 17.28 13.63 -4.97
CA ARG A 304 18.28 14.11 -4.02
C ARG A 304 18.22 13.23 -2.76
N PRO A 305 19.28 12.48 -2.45
CA PRO A 305 19.24 11.43 -1.43
C PRO A 305 18.73 11.88 -0.06
N GLU A 306 19.15 13.05 0.40
CA GLU A 306 18.72 13.59 1.70
C GLU A 306 17.23 13.96 1.70
N GLN A 307 16.71 14.49 0.59
CA GLN A 307 15.29 14.82 0.45
C GLN A 307 14.42 13.56 0.38
N GLU A 308 14.92 12.48 -0.21
CA GLU A 308 14.21 11.20 -0.24
C GLU A 308 14.13 10.58 1.17
N TRP A 309 15.17 10.74 2.00
CA TRP A 309 15.10 10.39 3.41
C TRP A 309 14.00 11.21 4.13
N GLU A 310 14.03 12.54 3.98
CA GLU A 310 13.04 13.42 4.59
C GLU A 310 11.61 13.08 4.16
N GLU A 311 11.41 12.67 2.89
CA GLU A 311 10.12 12.24 2.40
C GLU A 311 9.63 10.98 3.15
N THR A 312 10.51 9.99 3.40
CA THR A 312 10.14 8.81 4.18
C THR A 312 9.80 9.16 5.61
N GLU A 313 10.54 10.09 6.26
CA GLU A 313 10.22 10.62 7.59
C GLU A 313 8.80 11.22 7.64
N GLN A 314 8.45 12.06 6.64
CA GLN A 314 7.11 12.66 6.59
C GLN A 314 6.02 11.59 6.41
N LYS A 315 6.29 10.53 5.63
CA LYS A 315 5.35 9.43 5.43
C LYS A 315 5.15 8.60 6.71
N LEU A 316 6.19 8.35 7.50
CA LEU A 316 6.11 7.66 8.77
C LEU A 316 5.26 8.41 9.80
N LYS A 317 5.27 9.74 9.78
CA LYS A 317 4.42 10.57 10.67
C LYS A 317 2.92 10.27 10.55
N THR A 318 2.46 9.68 9.45
CA THR A 318 1.09 9.20 9.31
C THR A 318 0.75 8.19 10.41
N LEU A 319 1.67 7.28 10.70
CA LEU A 319 1.49 6.22 11.69
C LEU A 319 1.93 6.68 13.08
N GLU A 320 3.05 7.39 13.20
CA GLU A 320 3.56 7.89 14.47
C GLU A 320 2.54 8.74 15.23
N ARG A 321 1.82 9.62 14.55
CA ARG A 321 0.74 10.44 15.13
C ARG A 321 -0.40 9.60 15.71
N VAL A 322 -0.61 8.41 15.22
CA VAL A 322 -1.67 7.51 15.69
C VAL A 322 -1.17 6.61 16.81
N ILE A 323 0.11 6.22 16.75
CA ILE A 323 0.77 5.36 17.74
C ILE A 323 1.06 6.14 19.02
N PHE A 324 1.59 7.35 18.90
CA PHE A 324 2.11 8.12 20.04
C PHE A 324 1.22 9.29 20.46
N GLY A 325 0.10 9.56 19.77
CA GLY A 325 -0.88 10.56 20.14
C GLY A 325 -0.68 11.89 19.55
#